data_9d8ddc191b3e880196df665f7a1402e0
#
_entry.id   9d8ddc191b3e880196df665f7a1402e0
#
_cell.length_a   1.000
_cell.length_b   1.000
_cell.length_c   1.000
_cell.angle_alpha   90.00
_cell.angle_beta   90.00
_cell.angle_gamma   90.00
#
_symmetry.space_group_name_H-M   'P 1'
#
loop_
_entity.id
_entity.type
_entity.pdbx_description
1 polymer ?
#
loop_
_entity_poly.entity_id
_entity_poly.type
_entity_poly.pdbx_seq_one_letter_code
_entity_poly.pdbx_strand_id
1 'polypeptide(L)'
;MDETAEIERTWARHRRDYETYLKLERSMAGNSVAAYMHDFAHLERFAIEQHLEPEQITLRDLQLLLKHFSDLEIAPTSQRRMISGWRMFFHMLVIEDAIKDSPADLLDLPIRPKHLPDVLNDDEVTLIQQTFDRSTPEGERNYTIVEVLYGCGLRVSELVNLKLSNIYVDEQYLQVIGKGDKERWVPINERALELMLTYIHNVRSHVPVKPGEDKYVFLNRRGHRLSRQMVFIMLRDAVAAAGIKKTVSPHSLRHSFATELVENGADLRAVQEMLGHESISTTEIYTHLTRDTLRNTIAAYHPHYSKK
;
A
#
# COMPACT_ATOMS: atom_id res chain seq x y z
N MET A 1 -8.98 25.85 -38.32
CA MET A 1 -9.21 24.94 -37.20
C MET A 1 -8.40 25.52 -36.05
N ASP A 2 -8.89 25.44 -34.86
CA ASP A 2 -8.20 25.99 -33.69
C ASP A 2 -6.99 25.10 -33.39
N GLU A 3 -5.78 25.66 -33.49
CA GLU A 3 -4.50 24.96 -33.28
C GLU A 3 -4.49 24.23 -31.92
N THR A 4 -5.07 24.86 -30.92
CA THR A 4 -5.23 24.27 -29.59
C THR A 4 -6.09 23.00 -29.61
N ALA A 5 -7.16 22.97 -30.40
CA ALA A 5 -8.02 21.80 -30.52
C ALA A 5 -7.35 20.62 -31.24
N GLU A 6 -6.37 20.89 -32.11
CA GLU A 6 -5.57 19.86 -32.77
C GLU A 6 -4.57 19.24 -31.79
N ILE A 7 -3.86 20.06 -31.02
CA ILE A 7 -2.95 19.63 -29.96
C ILE A 7 -3.69 18.77 -28.93
N GLU A 8 -4.85 19.21 -28.45
CA GLU A 8 -5.67 18.43 -27.51
C GLU A 8 -6.07 17.03 -28.05
N ARG A 9 -6.39 16.96 -29.37
CA ARG A 9 -6.71 15.65 -30.01
C ARG A 9 -5.50 14.74 -30.07
N THR A 10 -4.33 15.30 -30.38
CA THR A 10 -3.06 14.56 -30.41
C THR A 10 -2.75 13.98 -29.02
N TRP A 11 -2.81 14.79 -27.97
CA TRP A 11 -2.60 14.34 -26.59
C TRP A 11 -3.64 13.30 -26.14
N ALA A 12 -4.91 13.46 -26.52
CA ALA A 12 -5.97 12.51 -26.20
C ALA A 12 -5.75 11.15 -26.89
N ARG A 13 -5.14 11.11 -28.08
CA ARG A 13 -4.71 9.87 -28.74
C ARG A 13 -3.58 9.21 -27.95
N HIS A 14 -2.48 9.93 -27.69
CA HIS A 14 -1.33 9.40 -26.95
C HIS A 14 -1.68 8.96 -25.52
N ARG A 15 -2.66 9.60 -24.88
CA ARG A 15 -3.18 9.16 -23.59
C ARG A 15 -3.77 7.75 -23.66
N ARG A 16 -4.56 7.45 -24.70
CA ARG A 16 -5.16 6.11 -24.89
C ARG A 16 -4.08 5.08 -25.22
N ASP A 17 -3.14 5.44 -26.09
CA ASP A 17 -2.06 4.57 -26.51
C ASP A 17 -1.14 4.25 -25.33
N TYR A 18 -0.79 5.24 -24.51
CA TYR A 18 -0.01 5.07 -23.29
C TYR A 18 -0.72 4.20 -22.25
N GLU A 19 -2.02 4.40 -22.02
CA GLU A 19 -2.79 3.54 -21.11
C GLU A 19 -2.79 2.09 -21.59
N THR A 20 -2.95 1.88 -22.90
CA THR A 20 -2.91 0.55 -23.54
C THR A 20 -1.53 -0.08 -23.40
N TYR A 21 -0.46 0.65 -23.67
CA TYR A 21 0.92 0.24 -23.48
C TYR A 21 1.20 -0.23 -22.04
N LEU A 22 0.80 0.58 -21.04
CA LEU A 22 0.96 0.23 -19.63
C LEU A 22 0.23 -1.07 -19.25
N LYS A 23 -0.99 -1.27 -19.80
CA LYS A 23 -1.82 -2.44 -19.49
C LYS A 23 -1.36 -3.70 -20.19
N LEU A 24 -1.12 -3.63 -21.49
CA LEU A 24 -0.91 -4.82 -22.35
C LEU A 24 0.57 -5.15 -22.49
N GLU A 25 1.44 -4.18 -22.79
CA GLU A 25 2.85 -4.48 -23.03
C GLU A 25 3.66 -4.53 -21.75
N ARG A 26 3.34 -3.63 -20.78
CA ARG A 26 4.03 -3.61 -19.49
C ARG A 26 3.34 -4.46 -18.41
N SER A 27 2.18 -5.02 -18.70
CA SER A 27 1.41 -5.87 -17.78
C SER A 27 1.27 -5.27 -16.37
N MET A 28 1.08 -3.95 -16.28
CA MET A 28 1.05 -3.25 -15.00
C MET A 28 -0.28 -3.46 -14.27
N ALA A 29 -0.21 -3.58 -12.94
CA ALA A 29 -1.39 -3.64 -12.10
C ALA A 29 -2.22 -2.34 -12.19
N GLY A 30 -3.55 -2.44 -12.12
CA GLY A 30 -4.47 -1.32 -12.30
C GLY A 30 -4.16 -0.07 -11.46
N ASN A 31 -3.74 -0.25 -10.20
CA ASN A 31 -3.32 0.88 -9.35
C ASN A 31 -2.04 1.58 -9.86
N SER A 32 -1.12 0.84 -10.47
CA SER A 32 0.09 1.43 -11.07
C SER A 32 -0.24 2.17 -12.35
N VAL A 33 -1.13 1.60 -13.19
CA VAL A 33 -1.64 2.28 -14.38
C VAL A 33 -2.33 3.58 -13.99
N ALA A 34 -3.24 3.57 -13.02
CA ALA A 34 -3.93 4.77 -12.55
C ALA A 34 -2.96 5.85 -12.03
N ALA A 35 -1.90 5.44 -11.31
CA ALA A 35 -0.90 6.38 -10.81
C ALA A 35 -0.08 7.02 -11.96
N TYR A 36 0.33 6.23 -12.95
CA TYR A 36 1.08 6.75 -14.11
C TYR A 36 0.20 7.60 -15.03
N MET A 37 -1.07 7.24 -15.21
CA MET A 37 -2.02 8.07 -15.95
C MET A 37 -2.30 9.41 -15.26
N HIS A 38 -2.34 9.42 -13.93
CA HIS A 38 -2.43 10.66 -13.16
C HIS A 38 -1.18 11.55 -13.35
N ASP A 39 0.01 10.95 -13.35
CA ASP A 39 1.26 11.67 -13.57
C ASP A 39 1.39 12.16 -15.03
N PHE A 40 0.91 11.38 -15.99
CA PHE A 40 0.81 11.76 -17.39
C PHE A 40 -0.12 12.97 -17.59
N ALA A 41 -1.25 13.02 -16.88
CA ALA A 41 -2.18 14.14 -16.99
C ALA A 41 -1.58 15.49 -16.57
N HIS A 42 -0.58 15.50 -15.70
CA HIS A 42 0.17 16.72 -15.38
C HIS A 42 1.03 17.19 -16.56
N LEU A 43 1.73 16.26 -17.23
CA LEU A 43 2.54 16.55 -18.42
C LEU A 43 1.66 17.04 -19.56
N GLU A 44 0.58 16.33 -19.83
CA GLU A 44 -0.40 16.67 -20.88
C GLU A 44 -0.96 18.08 -20.69
N ARG A 45 -1.42 18.42 -19.48
CA ARG A 45 -1.93 19.76 -19.19
C ARG A 45 -0.91 20.84 -19.44
N PHE A 46 0.31 20.65 -18.92
CA PHE A 46 1.41 21.59 -19.15
C PHE A 46 1.71 21.77 -20.63
N ALA A 47 1.80 20.67 -21.40
CA ALA A 47 2.10 20.72 -22.82
C ALA A 47 1.01 21.44 -23.63
N ILE A 48 -0.27 21.18 -23.33
CA ILE A 48 -1.39 21.88 -23.97
C ILE A 48 -1.34 23.39 -23.67
N GLU A 49 -1.06 23.78 -22.41
CA GLU A 49 -0.89 25.18 -22.01
C GLU A 49 0.29 25.88 -22.74
N GLN A 50 1.33 25.13 -23.09
CA GLN A 50 2.50 25.62 -23.81
C GLN A 50 2.37 25.45 -25.34
N HIS A 51 1.22 24.97 -25.86
CA HIS A 51 1.00 24.65 -27.27
C HIS A 51 2.03 23.69 -27.87
N LEU A 52 2.43 22.65 -27.09
CA LEU A 52 3.40 21.66 -27.50
C LEU A 52 2.74 20.31 -27.80
N GLU A 53 3.10 19.70 -28.91
CA GLU A 53 2.79 18.29 -29.18
C GLU A 53 3.72 17.35 -28.40
N PRO A 54 3.33 16.08 -28.16
CA PRO A 54 4.17 15.13 -27.41
C PRO A 54 5.60 14.99 -27.92
N GLU A 55 5.77 15.00 -29.24
CA GLU A 55 7.05 14.83 -29.95
C GLU A 55 7.95 16.09 -29.88
N GLN A 56 7.36 17.23 -29.53
CA GLN A 56 8.07 18.51 -29.43
C GLN A 56 8.63 18.79 -28.03
N ILE A 57 8.22 18.00 -27.03
CA ILE A 57 8.64 18.16 -25.64
C ILE A 57 10.16 17.98 -25.53
N THR A 58 10.82 18.95 -24.95
CA THR A 58 12.26 18.93 -24.71
C THR A 58 12.60 18.68 -23.24
N LEU A 59 13.87 18.36 -22.97
CA LEU A 59 14.39 18.29 -21.60
C LEU A 59 14.11 19.59 -20.81
N ARG A 60 14.24 20.75 -21.47
CA ARG A 60 14.00 22.06 -20.84
C ARG A 60 12.57 22.24 -20.38
N ASP A 61 11.61 21.76 -21.15
CA ASP A 61 10.17 21.84 -20.80
C ASP A 61 9.86 20.97 -19.59
N LEU A 62 10.42 19.76 -19.56
CA LEU A 62 10.29 18.86 -18.41
C LEU A 62 10.94 19.43 -17.14
N GLN A 63 12.10 20.08 -17.26
CA GLN A 63 12.77 20.76 -16.15
C GLN A 63 11.94 21.96 -15.64
N LEU A 64 11.29 22.69 -16.54
CA LEU A 64 10.40 23.80 -16.18
C LEU A 64 9.18 23.29 -15.40
N LEU A 65 8.59 22.20 -15.84
CA LEU A 65 7.47 21.57 -15.16
C LEU A 65 7.87 21.04 -13.77
N LEU A 66 9.06 20.43 -13.63
CA LEU A 66 9.58 19.98 -12.33
C LEU A 66 9.87 21.16 -11.40
N LYS A 67 10.38 22.27 -11.92
CA LYS A 67 10.55 23.50 -11.14
C LYS A 67 9.21 24.01 -10.61
N HIS A 68 8.19 24.06 -11.47
CA HIS A 68 6.83 24.44 -11.04
C HIS A 68 6.31 23.53 -9.92
N PHE A 69 6.54 22.22 -9.98
CA PHE A 69 6.16 21.31 -8.89
C PHE A 69 6.95 21.54 -7.61
N SER A 70 8.22 21.93 -7.73
CA SER A 70 9.03 22.29 -6.57
C SER A 70 8.53 23.57 -5.92
N ASP A 71 8.13 24.55 -6.71
CA ASP A 71 7.55 25.82 -6.23
C ASP A 71 6.18 25.60 -5.55
N LEU A 72 5.44 24.56 -5.96
CA LEU A 72 4.21 24.10 -5.32
C LEU A 72 4.44 23.12 -4.14
N GLU A 73 5.67 22.98 -3.69
CA GLU A 73 6.06 22.08 -2.58
C GLU A 73 5.64 20.62 -2.76
N ILE A 74 5.51 20.14 -4.00
CA ILE A 74 5.22 18.73 -4.26
C ILE A 74 6.40 17.87 -3.80
N ALA A 75 6.09 16.87 -2.96
CA ALA A 75 7.10 16.03 -2.34
C ALA A 75 8.07 15.38 -3.36
N PRO A 76 9.39 15.34 -3.07
CA PRO A 76 10.40 14.75 -3.97
C PRO A 76 10.08 13.31 -4.40
N THR A 77 9.45 12.52 -3.52
CA THR A 77 9.00 11.15 -3.83
C THR A 77 7.92 11.11 -4.92
N SER A 78 7.02 12.09 -4.92
CA SER A 78 5.99 12.23 -5.96
C SER A 78 6.61 12.66 -7.28
N GLN A 79 7.52 13.66 -7.26
CA GLN A 79 8.24 14.09 -8.45
C GLN A 79 9.04 12.94 -9.08
N ARG A 80 9.73 12.11 -8.27
CA ARG A 80 10.44 10.92 -8.77
C ARG A 80 9.51 9.93 -9.48
N ARG A 81 8.31 9.71 -8.94
CA ARG A 81 7.31 8.84 -9.57
C ARG A 81 6.83 9.43 -10.89
N MET A 82 6.56 10.74 -10.95
CA MET A 82 6.20 11.44 -12.18
C MET A 82 7.26 11.29 -13.25
N ILE A 83 8.54 11.52 -12.91
CA ILE A 83 9.67 11.31 -13.85
C ILE A 83 9.68 9.87 -14.37
N SER A 84 9.44 8.88 -13.50
CA SER A 84 9.38 7.48 -13.94
C SER A 84 8.22 7.23 -14.91
N GLY A 85 7.05 7.83 -14.68
CA GLY A 85 5.91 7.76 -15.59
C GLY A 85 6.21 8.45 -16.93
N TRP A 86 6.83 9.64 -16.92
CA TRP A 86 7.20 10.33 -18.14
C TRP A 86 8.28 9.60 -18.95
N ARG A 87 9.29 9.03 -18.29
CA ARG A 87 10.27 8.16 -18.96
C ARG A 87 9.57 7.00 -19.68
N MET A 88 8.61 6.36 -19.02
CA MET A 88 7.85 5.28 -19.64
C MET A 88 7.07 5.73 -20.86
N PHE A 89 6.43 6.91 -20.79
CA PHE A 89 5.71 7.51 -21.92
C PHE A 89 6.64 7.83 -23.10
N PHE A 90 7.74 8.53 -22.86
CA PHE A 90 8.68 8.85 -23.94
C PHE A 90 9.39 7.61 -24.50
N HIS A 91 9.63 6.59 -23.69
CA HIS A 91 10.11 5.29 -24.20
C HIS A 91 9.11 4.63 -25.15
N MET A 92 7.81 4.73 -24.88
CA MET A 92 6.77 4.27 -25.81
C MET A 92 6.91 5.03 -27.15
N LEU A 93 7.05 6.36 -27.13
CA LEU A 93 7.21 7.17 -28.35
C LEU A 93 8.49 6.80 -29.12
N VAL A 94 9.57 6.43 -28.43
CA VAL A 94 10.81 5.93 -29.08
C VAL A 94 10.57 4.58 -29.76
N ILE A 95 9.84 3.67 -29.11
CA ILE A 95 9.49 2.34 -29.65
C ILE A 95 8.60 2.49 -30.89
N GLU A 96 7.72 3.48 -30.91
CA GLU A 96 6.84 3.80 -32.05
C GLU A 96 7.52 4.62 -33.14
N ASP A 97 8.83 4.85 -33.05
CA ASP A 97 9.61 5.70 -33.97
C ASP A 97 9.07 7.15 -34.10
N ALA A 98 8.25 7.62 -33.16
CA ALA A 98 7.71 8.98 -33.13
C ALA A 98 8.78 10.02 -32.74
N ILE A 99 9.71 9.64 -31.87
CA ILE A 99 10.88 10.43 -31.47
C ILE A 99 12.14 9.57 -31.50
N LYS A 100 13.28 10.19 -31.69
CA LYS A 100 14.57 9.47 -31.76
C LYS A 100 15.09 9.11 -30.36
N ASP A 101 15.03 10.04 -29.42
CA ASP A 101 15.59 9.92 -28.08
C ASP A 101 14.59 10.47 -27.06
N SER A 102 14.55 9.85 -25.88
CA SER A 102 13.64 10.28 -24.80
C SER A 102 14.20 11.52 -24.07
N PRO A 103 13.49 12.66 -24.07
CA PRO A 103 13.93 13.85 -23.33
C PRO A 103 13.90 13.64 -21.80
N ALA A 104 13.15 12.66 -21.30
CA ALA A 104 13.01 12.37 -19.89
C ALA A 104 14.18 11.56 -19.30
N ASP A 105 15.02 10.92 -20.14
CA ASP A 105 16.14 10.11 -19.66
C ASP A 105 17.24 10.96 -19.03
N LEU A 106 17.39 12.18 -19.49
CA LEU A 106 18.36 13.15 -18.99
C LEU A 106 17.90 13.91 -17.73
N LEU A 107 16.67 13.66 -17.24
CA LEU A 107 16.19 14.29 -16.01
C LEU A 107 16.91 13.73 -14.79
N ASP A 108 17.44 14.62 -13.97
CA ASP A 108 17.93 14.26 -12.64
C ASP A 108 16.78 13.92 -11.70
N LEU A 109 16.96 12.85 -10.94
CA LEU A 109 15.98 12.48 -9.93
C LEU A 109 16.16 13.33 -8.66
N PRO A 110 15.11 13.98 -8.16
CA PRO A 110 15.17 14.72 -6.89
C PRO A 110 15.79 13.88 -5.78
N ILE A 111 16.65 14.49 -4.96
CA ILE A 111 17.31 13.79 -3.85
C ILE A 111 16.24 13.34 -2.86
N ARG A 112 16.21 12.05 -2.55
CA ARG A 112 15.35 11.50 -1.51
C ARG A 112 16.06 11.66 -0.16
N PRO A 113 15.51 12.44 0.78
CA PRO A 113 16.02 12.42 2.13
C PRO A 113 15.95 10.96 2.64
N LYS A 114 17.08 10.41 3.10
CA LYS A 114 17.11 9.12 3.78
C LYS A 114 16.46 9.30 5.16
N HIS A 115 15.14 9.22 5.20
CA HIS A 115 14.45 9.01 6.47
C HIS A 115 14.48 7.50 6.74
N LEU A 116 15.14 7.11 7.83
CA LEU A 116 14.94 5.77 8.35
C LEU A 116 13.46 5.67 8.76
N PRO A 117 12.76 4.61 8.38
CA PRO A 117 11.37 4.44 8.78
C PRO A 117 11.28 4.46 10.31
N ASP A 118 10.32 5.19 10.85
CA ASP A 118 10.02 5.16 12.26
C ASP A 118 9.51 3.76 12.64
N VAL A 119 10.26 3.06 13.48
CA VAL A 119 9.88 1.77 14.06
C VAL A 119 9.20 2.03 15.39
N LEU A 120 8.05 1.40 15.62
CA LEU A 120 7.34 1.42 16.90
C LEU A 120 7.81 0.22 17.72
N ASN A 121 8.06 0.44 18.99
CA ASN A 121 8.22 -0.64 19.96
C ASN A 121 6.85 -1.08 20.53
N ASP A 122 6.84 -2.15 21.29
CA ASP A 122 5.64 -2.75 21.87
C ASP A 122 4.89 -1.79 22.81
N ASP A 123 5.62 -1.01 23.62
CA ASP A 123 5.02 -0.01 24.52
C ASP A 123 4.29 1.08 23.73
N GLU A 124 4.87 1.57 22.63
CA GLU A 124 4.24 2.57 21.77
C GLU A 124 2.99 2.02 21.07
N VAL A 125 3.00 0.77 20.63
CA VAL A 125 1.81 0.10 20.06
C VAL A 125 0.73 -0.02 21.13
N THR A 126 1.09 -0.40 22.35
CA THR A 126 0.16 -0.47 23.48
C THR A 126 -0.42 0.91 23.81
N LEU A 127 0.37 1.97 23.83
CA LEU A 127 -0.13 3.35 24.03
C LEU A 127 -1.13 3.75 22.94
N ILE A 128 -0.87 3.43 21.67
CA ILE A 128 -1.80 3.68 20.57
C ILE A 128 -3.12 2.92 20.82
N GLN A 129 -3.05 1.65 21.21
CA GLN A 129 -4.23 0.84 21.49
C GLN A 129 -5.06 1.41 22.65
N GLN A 130 -4.43 1.93 23.70
CA GLN A 130 -5.10 2.50 24.86
C GLN A 130 -5.88 3.79 24.57
N THR A 131 -5.65 4.44 23.41
CA THR A 131 -6.44 5.59 23.01
C THR A 131 -7.86 5.25 22.57
N PHE A 132 -8.13 3.98 22.28
CA PHE A 132 -9.45 3.54 21.81
C PHE A 132 -10.37 3.18 22.98
N ASP A 133 -11.54 3.81 23.02
CA ASP A 133 -12.60 3.44 23.96
C ASP A 133 -13.30 2.16 23.49
N ARG A 134 -12.91 1.04 24.09
CA ARG A 134 -13.42 -0.30 23.78
C ARG A 134 -14.88 -0.51 24.14
N SER A 135 -15.50 0.40 24.86
CA SER A 135 -16.95 0.36 25.12
C SER A 135 -17.78 0.75 23.90
N THR A 136 -17.13 1.37 22.90
CA THR A 136 -17.76 1.76 21.64
C THR A 136 -17.49 0.74 20.53
N PRO A 137 -18.44 0.52 19.60
CA PRO A 137 -18.25 -0.38 18.45
C PRO A 137 -17.01 -0.03 17.60
N GLU A 138 -16.80 1.25 17.36
CA GLU A 138 -15.65 1.74 16.61
C GLU A 138 -14.33 1.58 17.37
N GLY A 139 -14.33 1.79 18.67
CA GLY A 139 -13.15 1.65 19.51
C GLY A 139 -12.69 0.19 19.59
N GLU A 140 -13.61 -0.75 19.81
CA GLU A 140 -13.29 -2.19 19.83
C GLU A 140 -12.76 -2.65 18.47
N ARG A 141 -13.40 -2.23 17.36
CA ARG A 141 -12.91 -2.50 16.01
C ARG A 141 -11.49 -1.95 15.80
N ASN A 142 -11.27 -0.69 16.18
CA ASN A 142 -10.01 0.00 15.92
C ASN A 142 -8.86 -0.59 16.75
N TYR A 143 -9.14 -0.95 18.00
CA TYR A 143 -8.20 -1.68 18.86
C TYR A 143 -7.79 -3.00 18.21
N THR A 144 -8.76 -3.79 17.75
CA THR A 144 -8.53 -5.05 17.04
C THR A 144 -7.72 -4.87 15.76
N ILE A 145 -8.00 -3.82 14.99
CA ILE A 145 -7.26 -3.52 13.74
C ILE A 145 -5.78 -3.29 14.02
N VAL A 146 -5.43 -2.50 15.05
CA VAL A 146 -4.02 -2.23 15.39
C VAL A 146 -3.34 -3.52 15.83
N GLU A 147 -3.99 -4.34 16.65
CA GLU A 147 -3.45 -5.64 17.07
C GLU A 147 -3.16 -6.55 15.87
N VAL A 148 -4.11 -6.69 14.95
CA VAL A 148 -3.96 -7.55 13.77
C VAL A 148 -2.90 -7.02 12.81
N LEU A 149 -2.82 -5.69 12.61
CA LEU A 149 -1.78 -5.11 11.75
C LEU A 149 -0.38 -5.32 12.31
N TYR A 150 -0.20 -5.13 13.61
CA TYR A 150 1.09 -5.29 14.29
C TYR A 150 1.42 -6.77 14.49
N GLY A 151 0.51 -7.57 15.05
CA GLY A 151 0.74 -8.96 15.38
C GLY A 151 0.87 -9.91 14.17
N CYS A 152 0.30 -9.55 13.01
CA CYS A 152 0.35 -10.38 11.80
C CYS A 152 1.14 -9.74 10.65
N GLY A 153 1.59 -8.49 10.79
CA GLY A 153 2.33 -7.78 9.75
C GLY A 153 1.55 -7.62 8.43
N LEU A 154 0.22 -7.53 8.47
CA LEU A 154 -0.61 -7.42 7.27
C LEU A 154 -0.42 -6.08 6.54
N ARG A 155 -0.55 -6.09 5.21
CA ARG A 155 -0.76 -4.84 4.48
C ARG A 155 -2.17 -4.30 4.78
N VAL A 156 -2.35 -2.99 4.82
CA VAL A 156 -3.67 -2.39 5.05
C VAL A 156 -4.71 -2.85 4.02
N SER A 157 -4.29 -3.09 2.77
CA SER A 157 -5.17 -3.65 1.73
C SER A 157 -5.60 -5.09 2.01
N GLU A 158 -4.74 -5.89 2.60
CA GLU A 158 -5.04 -7.28 3.02
C GLU A 158 -6.01 -7.27 4.19
N LEU A 159 -5.77 -6.42 5.19
CA LEU A 159 -6.67 -6.26 6.35
C LEU A 159 -8.10 -5.88 5.92
N VAL A 160 -8.26 -4.81 5.13
CA VAL A 160 -9.60 -4.34 4.75
C VAL A 160 -10.32 -5.29 3.78
N ASN A 161 -9.59 -6.16 3.09
CA ASN A 161 -10.13 -7.19 2.20
C ASN A 161 -10.26 -8.56 2.86
N LEU A 162 -9.88 -8.70 4.14
CA LEU A 162 -9.97 -9.97 4.86
C LEU A 162 -11.43 -10.41 4.95
N LYS A 163 -11.69 -11.65 4.54
CA LYS A 163 -13.02 -12.26 4.57
C LYS A 163 -13.17 -13.14 5.81
N LEU A 164 -14.41 -13.32 6.28
CA LEU A 164 -14.73 -14.23 7.38
C LEU A 164 -14.30 -15.67 7.05
N SER A 165 -14.47 -16.10 5.80
CA SER A 165 -14.08 -17.44 5.34
C SER A 165 -12.56 -17.68 5.31
N ASN A 166 -11.78 -16.63 5.49
CA ASN A 166 -10.33 -16.68 5.41
C ASN A 166 -9.66 -16.66 6.80
N ILE A 167 -10.44 -16.89 7.84
CA ILE A 167 -9.97 -17.04 9.24
C ILE A 167 -10.06 -18.51 9.61
N TYR A 168 -8.94 -19.13 9.83
CA TYR A 168 -8.80 -20.54 10.22
C TYR A 168 -8.49 -20.60 11.72
N VAL A 169 -9.54 -20.70 12.51
CA VAL A 169 -9.49 -20.55 13.98
C VAL A 169 -8.67 -21.65 14.62
N ASP A 170 -8.94 -22.89 14.27
CA ASP A 170 -8.30 -24.07 14.87
C ASP A 170 -6.80 -24.13 14.53
N GLU A 171 -6.46 -23.75 13.31
CA GLU A 171 -5.07 -23.72 12.82
C GLU A 171 -4.34 -22.45 13.25
N GLN A 172 -5.04 -21.39 13.66
CA GLN A 172 -4.51 -20.07 13.97
C GLN A 172 -3.81 -19.41 12.77
N TYR A 173 -4.49 -19.38 11.61
CA TYR A 173 -3.99 -18.76 10.38
C TYR A 173 -5.03 -17.86 9.72
N LEU A 174 -4.52 -16.85 9.04
CA LEU A 174 -5.28 -16.04 8.09
C LEU A 174 -4.81 -16.34 6.68
N GLN A 175 -5.74 -16.54 5.75
CA GLN A 175 -5.44 -16.58 4.34
C GLN A 175 -5.61 -15.16 3.77
N VAL A 176 -4.54 -14.57 3.24
CA VAL A 176 -4.58 -13.22 2.68
C VAL A 176 -4.22 -13.23 1.20
N ILE A 177 -4.87 -12.34 0.45
CA ILE A 177 -4.62 -12.16 -0.98
C ILE A 177 -3.75 -10.91 -1.14
N GLY A 178 -2.53 -11.08 -1.64
CA GLY A 178 -1.55 -10.04 -1.86
C GLY A 178 -1.62 -9.41 -3.25
N LYS A 179 -0.54 -8.74 -3.65
CA LYS A 179 -0.40 -8.15 -4.98
C LYS A 179 -0.37 -9.25 -6.05
N GLY A 180 -1.10 -9.06 -7.15
CA GLY A 180 -1.20 -10.02 -8.23
C GLY A 180 -2.03 -11.26 -7.90
N ASP A 181 -3.01 -11.11 -6.99
CA ASP A 181 -3.91 -12.18 -6.51
C ASP A 181 -3.19 -13.40 -5.92
N LYS A 182 -1.95 -13.21 -5.49
CA LYS A 182 -1.19 -14.28 -4.82
C LYS A 182 -1.70 -14.48 -3.40
N GLU A 183 -2.09 -15.68 -3.09
CA GLU A 183 -2.52 -16.08 -1.75
C GLU A 183 -1.31 -16.46 -0.89
N ARG A 184 -1.38 -16.11 0.40
CA ARG A 184 -0.44 -16.61 1.40
C ARG A 184 -1.12 -16.82 2.74
N TRP A 185 -0.55 -17.67 3.53
CA TRP A 185 -0.96 -17.95 4.89
C TRP A 185 -0.15 -17.10 5.87
N VAL A 186 -0.81 -16.44 6.78
CA VAL A 186 -0.19 -15.61 7.82
C VAL A 186 -0.62 -16.15 9.17
N PRO A 187 0.31 -16.56 10.04
CA PRO A 187 -0.04 -16.96 11.40
C PRO A 187 -0.67 -15.80 12.15
N ILE A 188 -1.65 -16.12 13.01
CA ILE A 188 -2.26 -15.15 13.91
C ILE A 188 -2.09 -15.64 15.35
N ASN A 189 -1.68 -14.73 16.25
CA ASN A 189 -1.55 -15.07 17.66
C ASN A 189 -2.92 -15.21 18.33
N GLU A 190 -2.91 -15.90 19.47
CA GLU A 190 -4.12 -16.16 20.24
C GLU A 190 -4.85 -14.86 20.62
N ARG A 191 -4.10 -13.85 21.09
CA ARG A 191 -4.64 -12.54 21.48
C ARG A 191 -5.31 -11.81 20.30
N ALA A 192 -4.67 -11.74 19.16
CA ALA A 192 -5.23 -11.09 17.97
C ALA A 192 -6.46 -11.86 17.45
N LEU A 193 -6.43 -13.20 17.52
CA LEU A 193 -7.54 -14.05 17.13
C LEU A 193 -8.74 -13.86 18.07
N GLU A 194 -8.53 -13.88 19.38
CA GLU A 194 -9.58 -13.64 20.38
C GLU A 194 -10.23 -12.26 20.19
N LEU A 195 -9.42 -11.21 20.01
CA LEU A 195 -9.91 -9.86 19.75
C LEU A 195 -10.72 -9.81 18.45
N MET A 196 -10.26 -10.47 17.41
CA MET A 196 -10.96 -10.53 16.13
C MET A 196 -12.30 -11.27 16.27
N LEU A 197 -12.34 -12.39 16.95
CA LEU A 197 -13.57 -13.13 17.20
C LEU A 197 -14.53 -12.34 18.10
N THR A 198 -14.02 -11.67 19.13
CA THR A 198 -14.80 -10.77 20.00
C THR A 198 -15.45 -9.65 19.18
N TYR A 199 -14.68 -8.99 18.32
CA TYR A 199 -15.21 -7.98 17.41
C TYR A 199 -16.27 -8.55 16.48
N ILE A 200 -16.03 -9.72 15.87
CA ILE A 200 -16.97 -10.36 14.93
C ILE A 200 -18.29 -10.69 15.61
N HIS A 201 -18.25 -11.30 16.79
CA HIS A 201 -19.45 -11.79 17.48
C HIS A 201 -20.19 -10.69 18.24
N ASN A 202 -19.48 -9.77 18.89
CA ASN A 202 -20.09 -8.82 19.81
C ASN A 202 -20.32 -7.42 19.19
N VAL A 203 -19.63 -7.08 18.11
CA VAL A 203 -19.73 -5.75 17.48
C VAL A 203 -20.25 -5.84 16.05
N ARG A 204 -19.53 -6.58 15.21
CA ARG A 204 -19.86 -6.68 13.79
C ARG A 204 -21.24 -7.28 13.53
N SER A 205 -21.68 -8.25 14.36
CA SER A 205 -23.00 -8.87 14.28
C SER A 205 -24.15 -7.89 14.44
N HIS A 206 -23.93 -6.74 15.07
CA HIS A 206 -24.92 -5.68 15.28
C HIS A 206 -24.86 -4.56 14.24
N VAL A 207 -23.89 -4.59 13.33
CA VAL A 207 -23.79 -3.60 12.25
C VAL A 207 -24.77 -3.95 11.14
N PRO A 208 -25.60 -3.01 10.63
CA PRO A 208 -26.48 -3.26 9.49
C PRO A 208 -25.66 -3.38 8.19
N VAL A 209 -25.25 -4.62 7.90
CA VAL A 209 -24.36 -4.93 6.77
C VAL A 209 -25.03 -4.62 5.44
N LYS A 210 -24.31 -3.95 4.54
CA LYS A 210 -24.81 -3.64 3.19
C LYS A 210 -24.67 -4.86 2.26
N PRO A 211 -25.57 -4.99 1.25
CA PRO A 211 -25.51 -6.08 0.29
C PRO A 211 -24.12 -6.22 -0.35
N GLY A 212 -23.58 -7.45 -0.37
CA GLY A 212 -22.26 -7.75 -0.92
C GLY A 212 -21.07 -7.47 0.00
N GLU A 213 -21.30 -6.88 1.18
CA GLU A 213 -20.26 -6.57 2.17
C GLU A 213 -20.21 -7.60 3.33
N ASP A 214 -21.15 -8.53 3.36
CA ASP A 214 -21.33 -9.55 4.40
C ASP A 214 -20.11 -10.45 4.62
N LYS A 215 -19.32 -10.65 3.60
CA LYS A 215 -18.12 -11.49 3.61
C LYS A 215 -16.91 -10.85 4.31
N TYR A 216 -16.84 -9.51 4.44
CA TYR A 216 -15.67 -8.84 4.99
C TYR A 216 -15.69 -8.78 6.52
N VAL A 217 -14.51 -8.92 7.13
CA VAL A 217 -14.35 -8.87 8.60
C VAL A 217 -14.60 -7.45 9.11
N PHE A 218 -13.87 -6.46 8.63
CA PHE A 218 -13.91 -5.11 9.16
C PHE A 218 -14.86 -4.19 8.38
N LEU A 219 -15.90 -3.72 9.07
CA LEU A 219 -16.93 -2.86 8.53
C LEU A 219 -16.88 -1.46 9.17
N ASN A 220 -17.33 -0.46 8.43
CA ASN A 220 -17.60 0.86 8.97
C ASN A 220 -19.01 0.90 9.60
N ARG A 221 -19.34 1.96 10.33
CA ARG A 221 -20.64 2.16 10.99
C ARG A 221 -21.86 2.13 10.03
N ARG A 222 -21.62 2.28 8.72
CA ARG A 222 -22.66 2.26 7.67
C ARG A 222 -22.83 0.86 7.05
N GLY A 223 -22.11 -0.15 7.53
CA GLY A 223 -22.16 -1.53 7.05
C GLY A 223 -21.37 -1.81 5.76
N HIS A 224 -20.55 -0.87 5.30
CA HIS A 224 -19.63 -1.11 4.18
C HIS A 224 -18.27 -1.57 4.68
N ARG A 225 -17.56 -2.29 3.84
CA ARG A 225 -16.15 -2.64 4.06
C ARG A 225 -15.33 -1.38 4.40
N LEU A 226 -14.44 -1.52 5.36
CA LEU A 226 -13.57 -0.42 5.78
C LEU A 226 -12.60 -0.04 4.64
N SER A 227 -12.41 1.25 4.41
CA SER A 227 -11.45 1.72 3.41
C SER A 227 -10.04 1.83 4.00
N ARG A 228 -9.02 1.71 3.14
CA ARG A 228 -7.61 1.93 3.52
C ARG A 228 -7.40 3.33 4.11
N GLN A 229 -8.06 4.33 3.53
CA GLN A 229 -7.98 5.71 3.99
C GLN A 229 -8.55 5.87 5.41
N MET A 230 -9.65 5.20 5.74
CA MET A 230 -10.22 5.23 7.10
C MET A 230 -9.26 4.62 8.12
N VAL A 231 -8.59 3.52 7.80
CA VAL A 231 -7.58 2.91 8.68
C VAL A 231 -6.40 3.86 8.88
N PHE A 232 -5.97 4.56 7.83
CA PHE A 232 -4.90 5.54 7.92
C PHE A 232 -5.28 6.72 8.83
N ILE A 233 -6.48 7.29 8.64
CA ILE A 233 -6.99 8.42 9.46
C ILE A 233 -7.10 7.98 10.92
N MET A 234 -7.73 6.85 11.19
CA MET A 234 -7.89 6.28 12.53
C MET A 234 -6.55 6.11 13.25
N LEU A 235 -5.56 5.55 12.55
CA LEU A 235 -4.24 5.32 13.13
C LEU A 235 -3.50 6.64 13.39
N ARG A 236 -3.55 7.60 12.45
CA ARG A 236 -2.97 8.94 12.62
C ARG A 236 -3.54 9.64 13.85
N ASP A 237 -4.87 9.61 14.00
CA ASP A 237 -5.54 10.29 15.10
C ASP A 237 -5.22 9.61 16.46
N ALA A 238 -5.11 8.28 16.49
CA ALA A 238 -4.70 7.52 17.67
C ALA A 238 -3.24 7.80 18.06
N VAL A 239 -2.33 7.88 17.11
CA VAL A 239 -0.91 8.21 17.33
C VAL A 239 -0.78 9.62 17.92
N ALA A 240 -1.53 10.58 17.39
CA ALA A 240 -1.56 11.95 17.94
C ALA A 240 -2.12 11.97 19.37
N ALA A 241 -3.19 11.22 19.65
CA ALA A 241 -3.78 11.09 20.97
C ALA A 241 -2.84 10.41 21.99
N ALA A 242 -2.03 9.45 21.53
CA ALA A 242 -1.00 8.79 22.33
C ALA A 242 0.23 9.69 22.62
N GLY A 243 0.33 10.87 22.01
CA GLY A 243 1.46 11.80 22.17
C GLY A 243 2.74 11.33 21.49
N ILE A 244 2.66 10.37 20.55
CA ILE A 244 3.80 9.82 19.83
C ILE A 244 4.19 10.78 18.70
N LYS A 245 5.47 11.21 18.69
CA LYS A 245 6.00 12.17 17.71
C LYS A 245 6.46 11.54 16.39
N LYS A 246 6.46 10.20 16.30
CA LYS A 246 6.82 9.45 15.10
C LYS A 246 5.74 9.56 14.02
N THR A 247 6.16 9.52 12.75
CA THR A 247 5.22 9.42 11.62
C THR A 247 4.79 7.98 11.43
N VAL A 248 3.59 7.64 11.94
CA VAL A 248 3.06 6.28 11.94
C VAL A 248 1.99 6.10 10.88
N SER A 249 2.10 5.00 10.16
CA SER A 249 1.16 4.55 9.15
C SER A 249 0.92 3.04 9.31
N PRO A 250 -0.06 2.45 8.64
CA PRO A 250 -0.20 0.98 8.62
C PRO A 250 1.05 0.27 8.10
N HIS A 251 1.82 0.93 7.24
CA HIS A 251 3.10 0.39 6.77
C HIS A 251 4.17 0.41 7.86
N SER A 252 4.17 1.44 8.73
CA SER A 252 5.07 1.50 9.89
C SER A 252 4.81 0.37 10.87
N LEU A 253 3.53 0.03 11.18
CA LEU A 253 3.19 -1.12 12.02
C LEU A 253 3.72 -2.43 11.45
N ARG A 254 3.57 -2.64 10.15
CA ARG A 254 4.12 -3.82 9.47
C ARG A 254 5.65 -3.83 9.48
N HIS A 255 6.29 -2.67 9.33
CA HIS A 255 7.74 -2.56 9.41
C HIS A 255 8.22 -2.87 10.83
N SER A 256 7.52 -2.36 11.84
CA SER A 256 7.81 -2.66 13.26
C SER A 256 7.68 -4.15 13.57
N PHE A 257 6.63 -4.81 13.07
CA PHE A 257 6.51 -6.27 13.14
C PHE A 257 7.76 -6.99 12.57
N ALA A 258 8.19 -6.59 11.39
CA ALA A 258 9.35 -7.21 10.75
C ALA A 258 10.64 -6.97 11.51
N THR A 259 10.86 -5.74 11.98
CA THR A 259 12.04 -5.32 12.74
C THR A 259 12.10 -6.07 14.06
N GLU A 260 11.00 -6.12 14.80
CA GLU A 260 10.90 -6.82 16.08
C GLU A 260 11.27 -8.30 15.97
N LEU A 261 10.75 -8.99 14.95
CA LEU A 261 11.08 -10.38 14.71
C LEU A 261 12.58 -10.56 14.42
N VAL A 262 13.17 -9.71 13.57
CA VAL A 262 14.59 -9.82 13.20
C VAL A 262 15.50 -9.45 14.37
N GLU A 263 15.19 -8.40 15.12
CA GLU A 263 15.96 -7.98 16.30
C GLU A 263 15.95 -9.04 17.41
N ASN A 264 14.82 -9.76 17.56
CA ASN A 264 14.71 -10.88 18.49
C ASN A 264 15.37 -12.18 17.97
N GLY A 265 15.91 -12.20 16.76
CA GLY A 265 16.70 -13.30 16.21
C GLY A 265 15.97 -14.21 15.22
N ALA A 266 14.78 -13.81 14.72
CA ALA A 266 14.10 -14.56 13.68
C ALA A 266 14.90 -14.56 12.38
N ASP A 267 14.84 -15.67 11.65
CA ASP A 267 15.45 -15.77 10.33
C ASP A 267 14.83 -14.78 9.35
N LEU A 268 15.66 -13.97 8.70
CA LEU A 268 15.24 -12.92 7.78
C LEU A 268 14.40 -13.47 6.61
N ARG A 269 14.72 -14.68 6.14
CA ARG A 269 14.00 -15.32 5.04
C ARG A 269 12.60 -15.72 5.47
N ALA A 270 12.45 -16.27 6.68
CA ALA A 270 11.13 -16.58 7.25
C ALA A 270 10.27 -15.32 7.37
N VAL A 271 10.85 -14.21 7.85
CA VAL A 271 10.14 -12.92 7.95
C VAL A 271 9.75 -12.38 6.57
N GLN A 272 10.62 -12.45 5.56
CA GLN A 272 10.31 -12.05 4.18
C GLN A 272 9.18 -12.88 3.58
N GLU A 273 9.13 -14.16 3.86
CA GLU A 273 8.09 -15.08 3.40
C GLU A 273 6.74 -14.76 4.04
N MET A 274 6.69 -14.53 5.35
CA MET A 274 5.49 -14.06 6.06
C MET A 274 4.95 -12.76 5.48
N LEU A 275 5.85 -11.85 5.14
CA LEU A 275 5.49 -10.56 4.55
C LEU A 275 5.09 -10.67 3.08
N GLY A 276 5.42 -11.73 2.37
CA GLY A 276 5.14 -11.90 0.93
C GLY A 276 5.90 -10.87 0.10
N HIS A 277 7.24 -10.84 0.23
CA HIS A 277 8.13 -10.06 -0.64
C HIS A 277 8.38 -10.80 -1.96
N GLU A 278 8.21 -10.12 -3.10
CA GLU A 278 8.24 -10.68 -4.46
C GLU A 278 9.60 -11.24 -4.92
N SER A 279 10.68 -11.11 -4.15
CA SER A 279 12.03 -11.45 -4.62
C SER A 279 12.40 -12.93 -4.52
N ILE A 280 11.50 -13.81 -4.11
CA ILE A 280 11.75 -15.25 -4.14
C ILE A 280 10.69 -15.89 -5.02
N SER A 281 11.08 -16.17 -6.27
CA SER A 281 10.32 -16.99 -7.20
C SER A 281 10.31 -18.43 -6.68
N THR A 282 9.24 -18.81 -6.01
CA THR A 282 8.80 -20.22 -6.04
C THR A 282 7.37 -20.26 -5.51
N THR A 283 6.48 -20.56 -6.45
CA THR A 283 5.17 -21.14 -6.15
C THR A 283 5.44 -22.62 -5.77
N GLU A 284 6.33 -22.85 -4.82
CA GLU A 284 6.47 -24.15 -4.19
C GLU A 284 5.50 -24.24 -3.04
N ILE A 285 4.64 -25.20 -3.19
CA ILE A 285 3.67 -25.79 -2.30
C ILE A 285 3.99 -25.43 -0.84
N TYR A 286 3.17 -24.58 -0.21
CA TYR A 286 3.15 -24.40 1.23
C TYR A 286 2.80 -25.75 1.88
N THR A 287 3.82 -26.52 2.18
CA THR A 287 3.66 -27.76 2.94
C THR A 287 3.34 -27.42 4.39
N HIS A 288 2.67 -28.33 5.09
CA HIS A 288 2.41 -28.19 6.52
C HIS A 288 3.69 -27.88 7.33
N LEU A 289 4.84 -28.43 6.95
CA LEU A 289 6.14 -28.15 7.53
C LEU A 289 6.55 -26.68 7.45
N THR A 290 6.29 -26.01 6.35
CA THR A 290 6.60 -24.57 6.20
C THR A 290 5.70 -23.71 7.08
N ARG A 291 4.42 -24.07 7.24
CA ARG A 291 3.48 -23.38 8.13
C ARG A 291 3.91 -23.47 9.60
N ASP A 292 4.23 -24.67 10.06
CA ASP A 292 4.68 -24.88 11.45
C ASP A 292 5.98 -24.10 11.73
N THR A 293 6.89 -24.02 10.78
CA THR A 293 8.11 -23.21 10.91
C THR A 293 7.78 -21.73 11.05
N LEU A 294 6.88 -21.18 10.23
CA LEU A 294 6.47 -19.78 10.31
C LEU A 294 5.77 -19.48 11.65
N ARG A 295 4.89 -20.36 12.09
CA ARG A 295 4.20 -20.22 13.39
C ARG A 295 5.19 -20.26 14.56
N ASN A 296 6.12 -21.20 14.55
CA ASN A 296 7.13 -21.33 15.60
C ASN A 296 8.06 -20.12 15.62
N THR A 297 8.43 -19.58 14.47
CA THR A 297 9.24 -18.37 14.36
C THR A 297 8.52 -17.17 15.01
N ILE A 298 7.26 -16.93 14.68
CA ILE A 298 6.51 -15.84 15.31
C ILE A 298 6.35 -16.11 16.81
N ALA A 299 5.98 -17.32 17.21
CA ALA A 299 5.78 -17.68 18.60
C ALA A 299 7.05 -17.51 19.46
N ALA A 300 8.23 -17.71 18.88
CA ALA A 300 9.50 -17.57 19.57
C ALA A 300 9.98 -16.10 19.67
N TYR A 301 9.67 -15.26 18.69
CA TYR A 301 10.35 -13.99 18.51
C TYR A 301 9.46 -12.75 18.51
N HIS A 302 8.13 -12.87 18.46
CA HIS A 302 7.23 -11.72 18.52
C HIS A 302 6.69 -11.51 19.94
N PRO A 303 6.72 -10.28 20.51
CA PRO A 303 6.31 -10.01 21.91
C PRO A 303 4.88 -10.48 22.24
N HIS A 304 3.93 -10.24 21.34
CA HIS A 304 2.54 -10.62 21.52
C HIS A 304 2.29 -12.14 21.37
N TYR A 305 3.29 -12.93 21.03
CA TYR A 305 3.22 -14.40 20.98
C TYR A 305 3.94 -15.06 22.15
N SER A 306 4.84 -14.34 22.85
CA SER A 306 5.52 -14.89 24.02
C SER A 306 4.51 -15.15 25.12
N LYS A 307 4.37 -16.39 25.52
CA LYS A 307 3.60 -16.74 26.72
C LYS A 307 4.26 -16.07 27.93
N LYS A 308 3.55 -15.18 28.59
CA LYS A 308 3.86 -14.82 29.98
C LYS A 308 3.58 -15.98 30.89
#